data_ee3b552e55da61b5299951844dc38140
#
_entry.id   ee3b552e55da61b5299951844dc38140
#
_cell.length_a   1.000
_cell.length_b   1.000
_cell.length_c   1.000
_cell.angle_alpha   90.00
_cell.angle_beta   90.00
_cell.angle_gamma   90.00
#
_symmetry.space_group_name_H-M   'P 1'
#
loop_
_entity.id
_entity.type
_entity.pdbx_description
1 polymer ?
#
loop_
_entity_poly.entity_id
_entity_poly.type
_entity_poly.pdbx_seq_one_letter_code
_entity_poly.pdbx_strand_id
1 'polypeptide(L)'
;MGEVEQAFLEAARGRGLIIREVVADGQIHRCGVEGKKGTDAGWYCLHLDGRPGGAFGNWADGQGATKWSHGEKTSEMSATELAAWKAESLERAKAREMQRAEDAKAAAVRVANLLAEATEASGSFGYLATKGVAAAPGSYRKGSTLLVPLKDTSGELANLQRIWQDRETGRWVKTYEKGAKRAGTFHAIRGSSSTVAICEGYSTGLSIHAATGWTVLCAMDSGQLMAVARFAREKAPKAAIVVAADDDFSNEHNAGLEAGKAAAAAVGARCVAPSWPPNHPTRGTDWNDLHATLGLEAVKAGLMGAPMMAPPREAEVSELEPVEASHPRPMLHPMPDGWKEERGHLMRKVVSAKGKVDWVPVCYPAIWVKGRAVSLETGDHFVT
;
A
#
# COMPACT_ATOMS: atom_id res chain seq x y z
N MET A 1 33.13 5.24 -3.48
CA MET A 1 32.07 5.04 -2.46
C MET A 1 32.48 5.90 -1.28
N GLY A 2 31.62 6.83 -0.87
CA GLY A 2 31.87 7.74 0.23
C GLY A 2 31.73 7.07 1.60
N GLU A 3 32.14 7.74 2.66
CA GLU A 3 32.07 7.25 4.06
C GLU A 3 30.61 6.91 4.46
N VAL A 4 29.67 7.77 4.06
CA VAL A 4 28.23 7.59 4.34
C VAL A 4 27.66 6.34 3.67
N GLU A 5 28.01 6.13 2.40
CA GLU A 5 27.57 4.95 1.64
C GLU A 5 28.16 3.66 2.21
N GLN A 6 29.42 3.73 2.69
CA GLN A 6 30.09 2.61 3.36
C GLN A 6 29.36 2.23 4.66
N ALA A 7 29.08 3.23 5.51
CA ALA A 7 28.39 3.02 6.78
C ALA A 7 26.95 2.49 6.56
N PHE A 8 26.26 2.98 5.53
CA PHE A 8 24.95 2.46 5.14
C PHE A 8 25.04 1.00 4.68
N LEU A 9 26.02 0.68 3.85
CA LEU A 9 26.24 -0.67 3.35
C LEU A 9 26.51 -1.68 4.48
N GLU A 10 27.31 -1.28 5.48
CA GLU A 10 27.59 -2.10 6.65
C GLU A 10 26.32 -2.36 7.48
N ALA A 11 25.51 -1.33 7.71
CA ALA A 11 24.25 -1.48 8.40
C ALA A 11 23.26 -2.40 7.65
N ALA A 12 23.17 -2.26 6.32
CA ALA A 12 22.32 -3.11 5.48
C ALA A 12 22.80 -4.58 5.44
N ARG A 13 24.14 -4.80 5.40
CA ARG A 13 24.72 -6.14 5.52
C ARG A 13 24.42 -6.79 6.85
N GLY A 14 24.44 -6.04 7.94
CA GLY A 14 24.05 -6.54 9.27
C GLY A 14 22.60 -7.08 9.32
N ARG A 15 21.77 -6.72 8.31
CA ARG A 15 20.41 -7.24 8.10
C ARG A 15 20.35 -8.36 7.03
N GLY A 16 21.51 -8.88 6.59
CA GLY A 16 21.60 -9.93 5.58
C GLY A 16 21.29 -9.47 4.15
N LEU A 17 21.39 -8.17 3.86
CA LEU A 17 21.17 -7.67 2.50
C LEU A 17 22.46 -7.70 1.68
N ILE A 18 22.34 -8.13 0.42
CA ILE A 18 23.43 -8.20 -0.55
C ILE A 18 23.27 -7.05 -1.53
N ILE A 19 23.94 -5.93 -1.25
CA ILE A 19 23.95 -4.75 -2.11
C ILE A 19 25.32 -4.72 -2.81
N ARG A 20 25.33 -4.79 -4.15
CA ARG A 20 26.55 -4.78 -4.97
C ARG A 20 27.09 -3.37 -5.15
N GLU A 21 26.19 -2.44 -5.45
CA GLU A 21 26.46 -1.03 -5.65
C GLU A 21 25.37 -0.21 -4.97
N VAL A 22 25.78 0.79 -4.20
CA VAL A 22 24.83 1.68 -3.50
C VAL A 22 24.48 2.84 -4.42
N VAL A 23 23.19 3.01 -4.70
CA VAL A 23 22.65 4.17 -5.41
C VAL A 23 21.90 5.04 -4.41
N ALA A 24 22.35 6.29 -4.27
CA ALA A 24 21.85 7.22 -3.26
C ALA A 24 20.95 8.31 -3.89
N ASP A 25 19.92 7.89 -4.60
CA ASP A 25 18.98 8.77 -5.31
C ASP A 25 17.64 8.97 -4.58
N GLY A 26 17.51 8.44 -3.36
CA GLY A 26 16.29 8.49 -2.56
C GLY A 26 15.14 7.61 -3.09
N GLN A 27 15.42 6.72 -4.05
CA GLN A 27 14.46 5.75 -4.56
C GLN A 27 14.68 4.37 -3.96
N ILE A 28 13.67 3.51 -4.08
CA ILE A 28 13.78 2.13 -3.61
C ILE A 28 14.50 1.29 -4.68
N HIS A 29 15.62 0.71 -4.29
CA HIS A 29 16.40 -0.24 -5.08
C HIS A 29 16.24 -1.64 -4.52
N ARG A 30 16.11 -2.63 -5.41
CA ARG A 30 16.07 -4.04 -5.05
C ARG A 30 17.47 -4.61 -4.91
N CYS A 31 17.62 -5.55 -3.97
CA CYS A 31 18.89 -6.23 -3.73
C CYS A 31 18.66 -7.68 -3.28
N GLY A 32 19.73 -8.46 -3.32
CA GLY A 32 19.72 -9.84 -2.84
C GLY A 32 19.59 -9.93 -1.32
N VAL A 33 19.28 -11.14 -0.85
CA VAL A 33 19.23 -11.48 0.58
C VAL A 33 20.07 -12.73 0.80
N GLU A 34 20.85 -12.77 1.86
CA GLU A 34 21.67 -13.93 2.24
C GLU A 34 20.79 -15.19 2.42
N GLY A 35 21.29 -16.31 1.94
CA GLY A 35 20.58 -17.59 1.99
C GLY A 35 19.45 -17.77 0.97
N LYS A 36 19.05 -16.73 0.23
CA LYS A 36 18.01 -16.80 -0.81
C LYS A 36 18.61 -16.57 -2.19
N LYS A 37 18.94 -17.63 -2.93
CA LYS A 37 19.46 -17.52 -4.30
C LYS A 37 18.36 -17.10 -5.28
N GLY A 38 18.67 -16.10 -6.13
CA GLY A 38 17.82 -15.69 -7.26
C GLY A 38 16.56 -14.90 -6.91
N THR A 39 16.50 -14.29 -5.71
CA THR A 39 15.41 -13.41 -5.32
C THR A 39 15.94 -12.04 -4.93
N ASP A 40 15.38 -10.97 -5.51
CA ASP A 40 15.61 -9.59 -5.08
C ASP A 40 14.56 -9.21 -4.01
N ALA A 41 14.47 -10.02 -2.95
CA ALA A 41 13.54 -9.80 -1.85
C ALA A 41 14.00 -8.68 -0.91
N GLY A 42 15.29 -8.34 -0.93
CA GLY A 42 15.84 -7.20 -0.23
C GLY A 42 15.56 -5.89 -0.96
N TRP A 43 15.53 -4.81 -0.21
CA TRP A 43 15.39 -3.47 -0.76
C TRP A 43 16.11 -2.45 0.11
N TYR A 44 16.51 -1.36 -0.48
CA TYR A 44 17.05 -0.21 0.23
C TYR A 44 16.66 1.09 -0.46
N CYS A 45 16.73 2.18 0.30
CA CYS A 45 16.62 3.56 -0.18
C CYS A 45 17.63 4.39 0.60
N LEU A 46 18.46 5.14 -0.07
CA LEU A 46 19.46 6.05 0.53
C LEU A 46 19.37 7.40 -0.14
N HIS A 47 19.45 8.47 0.61
CA HIS A 47 19.60 9.84 0.12
C HIS A 47 20.77 10.52 0.85
N LEU A 48 21.49 11.37 0.13
CA LEU A 48 22.62 12.13 0.66
C LEU A 48 22.31 13.62 0.79
N ASP A 49 21.13 14.05 0.35
CA ASP A 49 20.67 15.42 0.42
C ASP A 49 20.36 15.83 1.87
N GLY A 50 21.01 16.87 2.36
CA GLY A 50 20.90 17.32 3.73
C GLY A 50 21.57 16.36 4.72
N ARG A 51 20.84 15.85 5.71
CA ARG A 51 21.32 14.78 6.58
C ARG A 51 21.18 13.45 5.87
N PRO A 52 22.28 12.76 5.58
CA PRO A 52 22.22 11.47 4.93
C PRO A 52 21.37 10.48 5.72
N GLY A 53 20.45 9.84 5.03
CA GLY A 53 19.55 8.90 5.68
C GLY A 53 18.88 7.97 4.68
N GLY A 54 18.23 6.95 5.20
CA GLY A 54 17.60 5.95 4.37
C GLY A 54 16.84 4.91 5.16
N ALA A 55 16.43 3.88 4.45
CA ALA A 55 15.82 2.71 5.04
C ALA A 55 16.18 1.48 4.20
N PHE A 56 16.15 0.33 4.81
CA PHE A 56 16.36 -0.94 4.13
C PHE A 56 15.54 -2.04 4.81
N GLY A 57 15.28 -3.12 4.09
CA GLY A 57 14.52 -4.24 4.62
C GLY A 57 14.45 -5.42 3.67
N ASN A 58 13.76 -6.45 4.12
CA ASN A 58 13.49 -7.65 3.34
C ASN A 58 11.98 -7.89 3.36
N TRP A 59 11.34 -7.89 2.18
CA TRP A 59 9.89 -8.12 2.10
C TRP A 59 9.45 -9.52 2.55
N ALA A 60 10.38 -10.46 2.63
CA ALA A 60 10.07 -11.85 2.97
C ALA A 60 10.29 -12.20 4.45
N ASP A 61 10.76 -11.27 5.30
CA ASP A 61 11.06 -11.56 6.72
C ASP A 61 10.01 -10.99 7.71
N GLY A 62 9.06 -10.21 7.21
CA GLY A 62 8.00 -9.61 8.04
C GLY A 62 8.45 -8.60 9.09
N GLN A 63 9.76 -8.31 9.20
CA GLN A 63 10.30 -7.42 10.23
C GLN A 63 10.20 -5.92 9.88
N GLY A 64 9.63 -5.61 8.69
CA GLY A 64 9.45 -4.23 8.23
C GLY A 64 10.75 -3.52 7.84
N ALA A 65 10.67 -2.20 7.74
CA ALA A 65 11.77 -1.33 7.35
C ALA A 65 12.67 -0.97 8.53
N THR A 66 13.98 -1.13 8.37
CA THR A 66 14.97 -0.55 9.29
C THR A 66 15.31 0.85 8.81
N LYS A 67 15.03 1.86 9.62
CA LYS A 67 15.45 3.26 9.35
C LYS A 67 16.92 3.44 9.73
N TRP A 68 17.63 4.19 8.93
CA TRP A 68 19.03 4.50 9.13
C TRP A 68 19.32 5.98 8.87
N SER A 69 20.22 6.57 9.63
CA SER A 69 20.69 7.93 9.41
C SER A 69 22.17 8.05 9.82
N HIS A 70 22.92 8.89 9.10
CA HIS A 70 24.31 9.20 9.40
C HIS A 70 24.43 10.56 10.10
N GLY A 71 25.38 10.69 11.05
CA GLY A 71 25.64 11.91 11.80
C GLY A 71 24.93 11.99 13.16
N GLU A 72 25.01 13.16 13.81
CA GLU A 72 24.49 13.40 15.15
C GLU A 72 22.98 13.10 15.29
N LYS A 73 22.57 12.58 16.43
CA LYS A 73 21.16 12.32 16.70
C LYS A 73 20.39 13.64 16.81
N THR A 74 19.15 13.67 16.32
CA THR A 74 18.27 14.87 16.43
C THR A 74 18.03 15.33 17.86
N SER A 75 18.27 14.46 18.84
CA SER A 75 18.20 14.78 20.29
C SER A 75 19.33 15.71 20.75
N GLU A 76 20.40 15.89 19.97
CA GLU A 76 21.55 16.73 20.28
C GLU A 76 21.47 18.13 19.66
N MET A 77 20.48 18.36 18.77
CA MET A 77 20.26 19.63 18.11
C MET A 77 19.55 20.62 19.04
N SER A 78 19.97 21.88 18.98
CA SER A 78 19.21 22.98 19.61
C SER A 78 17.82 23.14 18.97
N ALA A 79 16.90 23.79 19.69
CA ALA A 79 15.56 24.03 19.19
C ALA A 79 15.54 24.79 17.84
N THR A 80 16.45 25.73 17.65
CA THR A 80 16.59 26.51 16.42
C THR A 80 17.10 25.66 15.26
N GLU A 81 18.12 24.85 15.47
CA GLU A 81 18.68 23.92 14.46
C GLU A 81 17.63 22.87 14.07
N LEU A 82 16.91 22.32 15.05
CA LEU A 82 15.84 21.36 14.80
C LEU A 82 14.69 21.96 13.97
N ALA A 83 14.32 23.24 14.24
CA ALA A 83 13.31 23.93 13.48
C ALA A 83 13.76 24.20 12.03
N ALA A 84 15.00 24.65 11.83
CA ALA A 84 15.56 24.86 10.52
C ALA A 84 15.65 23.55 9.72
N TRP A 85 16.14 22.47 10.34
CA TRP A 85 16.20 21.14 9.73
C TRP A 85 14.82 20.60 9.33
N LYS A 86 13.79 20.77 10.18
CA LYS A 86 12.42 20.36 9.86
C LYS A 86 11.88 21.14 8.67
N ALA A 87 12.10 22.45 8.62
CA ALA A 87 11.65 23.29 7.52
C ALA A 87 12.32 22.86 6.19
N GLU A 88 13.62 22.68 6.19
CA GLU A 88 14.37 22.21 5.02
C GLU A 88 13.97 20.79 4.59
N SER A 89 13.77 19.88 5.55
CA SER A 89 13.26 18.52 5.27
C SER A 89 11.88 18.54 4.63
N LEU A 90 11.00 19.45 5.06
CA LEU A 90 9.68 19.62 4.47
C LEU A 90 9.76 20.13 3.03
N GLU A 91 10.61 21.12 2.76
CA GLU A 91 10.78 21.64 1.40
C GLU A 91 11.38 20.59 0.45
N ARG A 92 12.37 19.82 0.91
CA ARG A 92 12.89 18.68 0.14
C ARG A 92 11.84 17.60 -0.10
N ALA A 93 10.98 17.31 0.88
CA ALA A 93 9.88 16.37 0.71
C ALA A 93 8.89 16.85 -0.35
N LYS A 94 8.52 18.14 -0.33
CA LYS A 94 7.66 18.76 -1.34
C LYS A 94 8.28 18.70 -2.74
N ALA A 95 9.56 19.05 -2.86
CA ALA A 95 10.27 19.00 -4.13
C ALA A 95 10.29 17.57 -4.72
N ARG A 96 10.56 16.56 -3.88
CA ARG A 96 10.50 15.15 -4.31
C ARG A 96 9.09 14.72 -4.71
N GLU A 97 8.06 15.20 -4.01
CA GLU A 97 6.66 14.90 -4.36
C GLU A 97 6.28 15.53 -5.71
N MET A 98 6.68 16.78 -5.94
CA MET A 98 6.47 17.46 -7.23
C MET A 98 7.17 16.72 -8.36
N GLN A 99 8.44 16.32 -8.17
CA GLN A 99 9.18 15.55 -9.17
C GLN A 99 8.51 14.21 -9.47
N ARG A 100 8.09 13.49 -8.44
CA ARG A 100 7.33 12.23 -8.61
C ARG A 100 6.02 12.42 -9.37
N ALA A 101 5.33 13.53 -9.14
CA ALA A 101 4.09 13.85 -9.86
C ALA A 101 4.35 14.14 -11.34
N GLU A 102 5.44 14.83 -11.68
CA GLU A 102 5.86 15.07 -13.07
C GLU A 102 6.30 13.79 -13.77
N ASP A 103 7.14 12.99 -13.10
CA ASP A 103 7.56 11.68 -13.61
C ASP A 103 6.34 10.77 -13.89
N ALA A 104 5.35 10.78 -13.00
CA ALA A 104 4.12 10.01 -13.16
C ALA A 104 3.29 10.49 -14.37
N LYS A 105 3.18 11.79 -14.60
CA LYS A 105 2.52 12.34 -15.80
C LYS A 105 3.24 11.93 -17.08
N ALA A 106 4.56 12.07 -17.10
CA ALA A 106 5.37 11.66 -18.26
C ALA A 106 5.25 10.14 -18.51
N ALA A 107 5.22 9.34 -17.45
CA ALA A 107 5.02 7.90 -17.55
C ALA A 107 3.63 7.55 -18.09
N ALA A 108 2.57 8.22 -17.65
CA ALA A 108 1.21 8.01 -18.15
C ALA A 108 1.11 8.29 -19.66
N VAL A 109 1.79 9.32 -20.17
CA VAL A 109 1.87 9.61 -21.61
C VAL A 109 2.58 8.46 -22.35
N ARG A 110 3.71 7.96 -21.83
CA ARG A 110 4.40 6.81 -22.44
C ARG A 110 3.53 5.56 -22.48
N VAL A 111 2.79 5.32 -21.41
CA VAL A 111 1.83 4.20 -21.33
C VAL A 111 0.73 4.36 -22.38
N ALA A 112 0.13 5.55 -22.51
CA ALA A 112 -0.92 5.82 -23.49
C ALA A 112 -0.42 5.59 -24.92
N ASN A 113 0.78 6.07 -25.26
CA ASN A 113 1.40 5.87 -26.57
C ASN A 113 1.65 4.37 -26.84
N LEU A 114 2.16 3.64 -25.84
CA LEU A 114 2.37 2.20 -26.00
C LEU A 114 1.08 1.43 -26.25
N LEU A 115 0.00 1.80 -25.55
CA LEU A 115 -1.32 1.18 -25.72
C LEU A 115 -1.95 1.52 -27.06
N ALA A 116 -1.72 2.72 -27.61
CA ALA A 116 -2.19 3.11 -28.95
C ALA A 116 -1.57 2.26 -30.07
N GLU A 117 -0.36 1.74 -29.84
CA GLU A 117 0.34 0.83 -30.77
C GLU A 117 0.05 -0.67 -30.50
N ALA A 118 -0.67 -0.98 -29.43
CA ALA A 118 -0.98 -2.35 -29.01
C ALA A 118 -2.35 -2.79 -29.57
N THR A 119 -2.54 -4.10 -29.68
CA THR A 119 -3.86 -4.67 -30.01
C THR A 119 -4.55 -5.12 -28.74
N GLU A 120 -5.87 -5.00 -28.67
CA GLU A 120 -6.64 -5.55 -27.57
C GLU A 120 -6.40 -7.06 -27.45
N ALA A 121 -6.15 -7.53 -26.26
CA ALA A 121 -5.88 -8.93 -26.00
C ALA A 121 -7.19 -9.74 -26.03
N SER A 122 -7.17 -10.88 -26.70
CA SER A 122 -8.31 -11.79 -26.75
C SER A 122 -7.84 -13.24 -26.65
N GLY A 123 -8.69 -14.09 -26.11
CA GLY A 123 -8.39 -15.51 -25.95
C GLY A 123 -7.27 -15.79 -24.93
N SER A 124 -6.74 -17.00 -25.01
CA SER A 124 -5.67 -17.45 -24.13
C SER A 124 -4.36 -17.53 -24.91
N PHE A 125 -3.33 -16.80 -24.50
CA PHE A 125 -2.01 -16.79 -25.15
C PHE A 125 -0.90 -16.52 -24.13
N GLY A 126 0.33 -16.95 -24.44
CA GLY A 126 1.52 -16.68 -23.64
C GLY A 126 1.29 -16.96 -22.15
N TYR A 127 1.49 -15.96 -21.31
CA TYR A 127 1.27 -16.04 -19.87
C TYR A 127 -0.13 -16.53 -19.50
N LEU A 128 -1.17 -16.06 -20.18
CA LEU A 128 -2.55 -16.45 -19.87
C LEU A 128 -2.81 -17.92 -20.14
N ALA A 129 -2.20 -18.47 -21.19
CA ALA A 129 -2.29 -19.89 -21.49
C ALA A 129 -1.66 -20.75 -20.39
N THR A 130 -0.52 -20.31 -19.83
CA THR A 130 0.13 -21.04 -18.70
C THR A 130 -0.70 -20.93 -17.42
N LYS A 131 -1.57 -19.94 -17.31
CA LYS A 131 -2.46 -19.72 -16.17
C LYS A 131 -3.88 -20.27 -16.37
N GLY A 132 -4.14 -20.92 -17.52
CA GLY A 132 -5.42 -21.52 -17.83
C GLY A 132 -6.59 -20.50 -17.95
N VAL A 133 -6.30 -19.24 -18.27
CA VAL A 133 -7.30 -18.17 -18.36
C VAL A 133 -7.26 -17.46 -19.71
N ALA A 134 -8.35 -16.79 -20.06
CA ALA A 134 -8.43 -15.93 -21.24
C ALA A 134 -8.36 -14.45 -20.86
N ALA A 135 -7.87 -13.62 -21.78
CA ALA A 135 -7.83 -12.18 -21.59
C ALA A 135 -9.24 -11.59 -21.44
N ALA A 136 -9.39 -10.65 -20.52
CA ALA A 136 -10.59 -9.83 -20.41
C ALA A 136 -10.45 -8.54 -21.22
N PRO A 137 -11.57 -7.93 -21.68
CA PRO A 137 -11.56 -6.62 -22.33
C PRO A 137 -10.82 -5.56 -21.51
N GLY A 138 -10.12 -4.66 -22.18
CA GLY A 138 -9.31 -3.61 -21.54
C GLY A 138 -7.91 -4.05 -21.18
N SER A 139 -7.48 -5.26 -21.50
CA SER A 139 -6.08 -5.66 -21.56
C SER A 139 -5.60 -5.70 -23.02
N TYR A 140 -4.29 -5.58 -23.22
CA TYR A 140 -3.70 -5.44 -24.54
C TYR A 140 -2.52 -6.38 -24.73
N ARG A 141 -2.04 -6.52 -25.95
CA ARG A 141 -0.81 -7.24 -26.29
C ARG A 141 0.02 -6.48 -27.30
N LYS A 142 1.34 -6.60 -27.18
CA LYS A 142 2.30 -6.21 -28.21
C LYS A 142 3.22 -7.40 -28.46
N GLY A 143 3.03 -8.08 -29.58
CA GLY A 143 3.65 -9.39 -29.82
C GLY A 143 3.20 -10.43 -28.78
N SER A 144 4.18 -11.06 -28.09
CA SER A 144 3.93 -12.03 -27.02
C SER A 144 3.78 -11.39 -25.62
N THR A 145 4.03 -10.10 -25.49
CA THR A 145 3.93 -9.37 -24.20
C THR A 145 2.47 -9.03 -23.91
N LEU A 146 2.00 -9.43 -22.73
CA LEU A 146 0.71 -8.99 -22.20
C LEU A 146 0.87 -7.62 -21.53
N LEU A 147 -0.04 -6.72 -21.81
CA LEU A 147 -0.08 -5.36 -21.32
C LEU A 147 -1.38 -5.16 -20.51
N VAL A 148 -1.25 -4.91 -19.24
CA VAL A 148 -2.39 -4.72 -18.31
C VAL A 148 -2.38 -3.27 -17.83
N PRO A 149 -3.24 -2.38 -18.41
CA PRO A 149 -3.32 -0.98 -17.99
C PRO A 149 -3.84 -0.86 -16.57
N LEU A 150 -3.26 0.06 -15.80
CA LEU A 150 -3.69 0.36 -14.45
C LEU A 150 -4.23 1.78 -14.39
N LYS A 151 -5.43 1.90 -13.86
CA LYS A 151 -6.07 3.18 -13.54
C LYS A 151 -5.87 3.50 -12.08
N ASP A 152 -5.86 4.78 -11.75
CA ASP A 152 -5.89 5.21 -10.36
C ASP A 152 -7.33 5.43 -9.87
N THR A 153 -7.45 5.87 -8.62
CA THR A 153 -8.75 6.13 -7.97
C THR A 153 -9.52 7.31 -8.56
N SER A 154 -8.92 8.13 -9.43
CA SER A 154 -9.64 9.12 -10.24
C SER A 154 -10.20 8.54 -11.55
N GLY A 155 -9.79 7.31 -11.90
CA GLY A 155 -10.15 6.64 -13.15
C GLY A 155 -9.20 6.90 -14.30
N GLU A 156 -8.15 7.69 -14.07
CA GLU A 156 -7.15 8.02 -15.07
C GLU A 156 -6.12 6.90 -15.26
N LEU A 157 -5.64 6.77 -16.50
CA LEU A 157 -4.56 5.84 -16.83
C LEU A 157 -3.26 6.29 -16.15
N ALA A 158 -2.76 5.48 -15.23
CA ALA A 158 -1.66 5.88 -14.35
C ALA A 158 -0.42 4.98 -14.49
N ASN A 159 -0.59 3.72 -14.88
CA ASN A 159 0.51 2.75 -14.96
C ASN A 159 0.19 1.63 -15.95
N LEU A 160 1.14 0.75 -16.14
CA LEU A 160 1.02 -0.44 -16.97
C LEU A 160 1.83 -1.57 -16.36
N GLN A 161 1.23 -2.74 -16.15
CA GLN A 161 1.98 -3.96 -15.92
C GLN A 161 2.27 -4.65 -17.25
N ARG A 162 3.56 -4.93 -17.52
CA ARG A 162 4.01 -5.74 -18.64
C ARG A 162 4.34 -7.13 -18.15
N ILE A 163 3.86 -8.14 -18.87
CA ILE A 163 4.14 -9.54 -18.55
C ILE A 163 4.68 -10.20 -19.81
N TRP A 164 5.93 -10.67 -19.75
CA TRP A 164 6.57 -11.36 -20.86
C TRP A 164 7.41 -12.54 -20.37
N GLN A 165 7.73 -13.43 -21.25
CA GLN A 165 8.63 -14.54 -20.94
C GLN A 165 10.08 -14.13 -21.25
N ASP A 166 10.93 -14.19 -20.24
CA ASP A 166 12.36 -13.98 -20.43
C ASP A 166 12.94 -15.11 -21.27
N ARG A 167 13.69 -14.76 -22.31
CA ARG A 167 14.18 -15.73 -23.31
C ARG A 167 15.30 -16.62 -22.79
N GLU A 168 16.09 -16.13 -21.86
CA GLU A 168 17.23 -16.88 -21.30
C GLU A 168 16.79 -17.82 -20.21
N THR A 169 15.93 -17.39 -19.33
CA THR A 169 15.50 -18.16 -18.16
C THR A 169 14.18 -18.91 -18.37
N GLY A 170 13.41 -18.58 -19.41
CA GLY A 170 12.06 -19.10 -19.64
C GLY A 170 11.03 -18.65 -18.61
N ARG A 171 11.40 -17.80 -17.66
CA ARG A 171 10.52 -17.33 -16.59
C ARG A 171 9.63 -16.18 -17.04
N TRP A 172 8.43 -16.12 -16.47
CA TRP A 172 7.54 -14.99 -16.66
C TRP A 172 7.98 -13.81 -15.78
N VAL A 173 8.25 -12.68 -16.44
CA VAL A 173 8.69 -11.44 -15.81
C VAL A 173 7.52 -10.46 -15.79
N LYS A 174 7.30 -9.82 -14.65
CA LYS A 174 6.28 -8.79 -14.46
C LYS A 174 6.97 -7.50 -14.05
N THR A 175 6.79 -6.44 -14.83
CA THR A 175 7.32 -5.11 -14.52
C THR A 175 6.27 -4.04 -14.69
N TYR A 176 6.54 -2.87 -14.13
CA TYR A 176 5.71 -1.69 -14.26
C TYR A 176 6.44 -0.59 -15.02
N GLU A 177 5.69 0.39 -15.52
CA GLU A 177 6.32 1.54 -16.17
C GLU A 177 7.15 2.33 -15.15
N LYS A 178 8.41 2.63 -15.53
CA LYS A 178 9.33 3.38 -14.67
C LYS A 178 8.82 4.81 -14.44
N GLY A 179 8.84 5.25 -13.19
CA GLY A 179 8.37 6.59 -12.79
C GLY A 179 6.84 6.72 -12.71
N ALA A 180 6.09 5.70 -13.09
CA ALA A 180 4.63 5.73 -13.03
C ALA A 180 4.10 5.61 -11.59
N LYS A 181 2.92 6.18 -11.34
CA LYS A 181 2.21 6.05 -10.07
C LYS A 181 1.90 4.59 -9.77
N ARG A 182 2.18 4.16 -8.56
CA ARG A 182 1.86 2.80 -8.08
C ARG A 182 0.73 2.81 -7.03
N ALA A 183 0.79 3.77 -6.13
CA ALA A 183 -0.15 3.85 -5.02
C ALA A 183 -1.60 4.03 -5.50
N GLY A 184 -2.49 3.15 -5.05
CA GLY A 184 -3.91 3.17 -5.37
C GLY A 184 -4.24 2.86 -6.83
N THR A 185 -3.32 2.24 -7.60
CA THR A 185 -3.61 1.82 -8.97
C THR A 185 -4.13 0.40 -9.03
N PHE A 186 -5.02 0.11 -9.97
CA PHE A 186 -5.64 -1.19 -10.18
C PHE A 186 -6.04 -1.40 -11.64
N HIS A 187 -6.24 -2.66 -12.03
CA HIS A 187 -6.94 -3.04 -13.25
C HIS A 187 -8.35 -3.50 -12.93
N ALA A 188 -9.33 -3.08 -13.71
CA ALA A 188 -10.72 -3.48 -13.51
C ALA A 188 -11.19 -4.44 -14.62
N ILE A 189 -11.61 -5.63 -14.23
CA ILE A 189 -12.32 -6.58 -15.07
C ILE A 189 -13.82 -6.37 -14.81
N ARG A 190 -14.53 -5.88 -15.83
CA ARG A 190 -15.95 -5.52 -15.68
C ARG A 190 -16.85 -6.75 -15.72
N GLY A 191 -17.76 -6.84 -14.76
CA GLY A 191 -18.81 -7.84 -14.68
C GLY A 191 -20.20 -7.21 -14.56
N SER A 192 -21.23 -8.04 -14.56
CA SER A 192 -22.64 -7.62 -14.51
C SER A 192 -23.30 -7.73 -13.14
N SER A 193 -22.60 -8.27 -12.14
CA SER A 193 -23.11 -8.48 -10.78
C SER A 193 -23.02 -7.21 -9.92
N SER A 194 -23.87 -7.12 -8.89
CA SER A 194 -23.78 -6.12 -7.82
C SER A 194 -22.65 -6.40 -6.81
N THR A 195 -21.93 -7.52 -6.97
CA THR A 195 -20.79 -7.88 -6.14
C THR A 195 -19.50 -7.43 -6.81
N VAL A 196 -18.59 -6.86 -6.02
CA VAL A 196 -17.25 -6.46 -6.44
C VAL A 196 -16.23 -7.31 -5.70
N ALA A 197 -15.37 -8.02 -6.43
CA ALA A 197 -14.22 -8.69 -5.86
C ALA A 197 -12.96 -7.83 -5.98
N ILE A 198 -12.05 -7.97 -5.02
CA ILE A 198 -10.74 -7.32 -5.01
C ILE A 198 -9.70 -8.40 -4.79
N CYS A 199 -8.68 -8.47 -5.62
CA CYS A 199 -7.61 -9.45 -5.52
C CYS A 199 -6.24 -8.82 -5.84
N GLU A 200 -5.17 -9.56 -5.62
CA GLU A 200 -3.83 -9.07 -5.92
C GLU A 200 -3.52 -9.16 -7.41
N GLY A 201 -3.52 -10.33 -7.99
CA GLY A 201 -3.01 -10.58 -9.33
C GLY A 201 -4.04 -10.49 -10.46
N TYR A 202 -3.57 -10.17 -11.69
CA TYR A 202 -4.45 -10.14 -12.86
C TYR A 202 -4.98 -11.53 -13.23
N SER A 203 -4.14 -12.58 -13.22
CA SER A 203 -4.59 -13.97 -13.48
C SER A 203 -5.58 -14.47 -12.43
N THR A 204 -5.35 -14.12 -11.18
CA THR A 204 -6.27 -14.36 -10.06
C THR A 204 -7.62 -13.70 -10.33
N GLY A 205 -7.60 -12.43 -10.76
CA GLY A 205 -8.81 -11.69 -11.12
C GLY A 205 -9.59 -12.29 -12.28
N LEU A 206 -8.89 -12.80 -13.31
CA LEU A 206 -9.52 -13.50 -14.43
C LEU A 206 -10.22 -14.80 -13.99
N SER A 207 -9.60 -15.58 -13.10
CA SER A 207 -10.20 -16.79 -12.53
C SER A 207 -11.45 -16.48 -11.71
N ILE A 208 -11.41 -15.46 -10.88
CA ILE A 208 -12.56 -14.99 -10.08
C ILE A 208 -13.69 -14.52 -10.99
N HIS A 209 -13.37 -13.70 -12.00
CA HIS A 209 -14.36 -13.21 -12.96
C HIS A 209 -15.01 -14.35 -13.75
N ALA A 210 -14.21 -15.28 -14.25
CA ALA A 210 -14.70 -16.45 -14.99
C ALA A 210 -15.63 -17.33 -14.14
N ALA A 211 -15.32 -17.50 -12.85
CA ALA A 211 -16.12 -18.32 -11.93
C ALA A 211 -17.45 -17.66 -11.51
N THR A 212 -17.49 -16.32 -11.44
CA THR A 212 -18.58 -15.61 -10.75
C THR A 212 -19.33 -14.60 -11.62
N GLY A 213 -18.73 -14.12 -12.70
CA GLY A 213 -19.23 -12.97 -13.46
C GLY A 213 -19.17 -11.63 -12.71
N TRP A 214 -18.49 -11.56 -11.57
CA TRP A 214 -18.36 -10.35 -10.77
C TRP A 214 -17.43 -9.33 -11.43
N THR A 215 -17.62 -8.06 -11.09
CA THR A 215 -16.58 -7.06 -11.33
C THR A 215 -15.40 -7.35 -10.40
N VAL A 216 -14.19 -7.38 -10.97
CA VAL A 216 -12.97 -7.65 -10.19
C VAL A 216 -11.99 -6.50 -10.33
N LEU A 217 -11.51 -5.99 -9.21
CA LEU A 217 -10.45 -4.98 -9.13
C LEU A 217 -9.14 -5.68 -8.73
N CYS A 218 -8.20 -5.75 -9.67
CA CYS A 218 -6.88 -6.33 -9.46
C CYS A 218 -5.93 -5.25 -8.93
N ALA A 219 -5.58 -5.31 -7.67
CA ALA A 219 -4.76 -4.30 -6.97
C ALA A 219 -3.25 -4.41 -7.30
N MET A 220 -2.83 -5.49 -7.92
CA MET A 220 -1.47 -5.81 -8.39
C MET A 220 -0.45 -6.16 -7.31
N ASP A 221 -0.68 -5.83 -6.06
CA ASP A 221 0.07 -6.30 -4.89
C ASP A 221 -0.75 -6.11 -3.60
N SER A 222 -0.35 -6.82 -2.52
CA SER A 222 -1.04 -6.77 -1.22
C SER A 222 -1.07 -5.38 -0.60
N GLY A 223 -0.03 -4.57 -0.82
CA GLY A 223 0.07 -3.21 -0.29
C GLY A 223 -0.96 -2.24 -0.87
N GLN A 224 -1.60 -2.57 -2.01
CA GLN A 224 -2.62 -1.73 -2.64
C GLN A 224 -4.05 -2.14 -2.26
N LEU A 225 -4.27 -3.31 -1.67
CA LEU A 225 -5.60 -3.84 -1.35
C LEU A 225 -6.45 -2.84 -0.55
N MET A 226 -5.86 -2.18 0.47
CA MET A 226 -6.55 -1.18 1.29
C MET A 226 -7.06 0.02 0.48
N ALA A 227 -6.21 0.58 -0.38
CA ALA A 227 -6.57 1.74 -1.19
C ALA A 227 -7.67 1.40 -2.20
N VAL A 228 -7.55 0.22 -2.84
CA VAL A 228 -8.53 -0.26 -3.82
C VAL A 228 -9.86 -0.62 -3.15
N ALA A 229 -9.84 -1.18 -1.93
CA ALA A 229 -11.04 -1.49 -1.17
C ALA A 229 -11.81 -0.22 -0.78
N ARG A 230 -11.12 0.80 -0.29
CA ARG A 230 -11.73 2.10 0.01
C ARG A 230 -12.34 2.75 -1.23
N PHE A 231 -11.63 2.74 -2.34
CA PHE A 231 -12.15 3.21 -3.63
C PHE A 231 -13.42 2.43 -4.05
N ALA A 232 -13.40 1.10 -3.97
CA ALA A 232 -14.55 0.27 -4.32
C ALA A 232 -15.78 0.61 -3.47
N ARG A 233 -15.61 0.79 -2.15
CA ARG A 233 -16.69 1.17 -1.24
C ARG A 233 -17.21 2.57 -1.52
N GLU A 234 -16.34 3.53 -1.81
CA GLU A 234 -16.72 4.91 -2.18
C GLU A 234 -17.56 4.92 -3.47
N LYS A 235 -17.10 4.22 -4.51
CA LYS A 235 -17.80 4.21 -5.81
C LYS A 235 -19.06 3.33 -5.83
N ALA A 236 -19.12 2.32 -4.98
CA ALA A 236 -20.23 1.40 -4.88
C ALA A 236 -20.65 1.19 -3.40
N PRO A 237 -21.28 2.19 -2.75
CA PRO A 237 -21.56 2.16 -1.31
C PRO A 237 -22.44 0.98 -0.87
N LYS A 238 -23.31 0.51 -1.76
CA LYS A 238 -24.27 -0.60 -1.48
C LYS A 238 -23.80 -1.95 -2.02
N ALA A 239 -22.69 -2.01 -2.75
CA ALA A 239 -22.22 -3.28 -3.31
C ALA A 239 -21.73 -4.24 -2.21
N ALA A 240 -21.96 -5.53 -2.42
CA ALA A 240 -21.25 -6.54 -1.68
C ALA A 240 -19.79 -6.56 -2.14
N ILE A 241 -18.85 -6.35 -1.22
CA ILE A 241 -17.42 -6.38 -1.53
C ILE A 241 -16.80 -7.65 -0.94
N VAL A 242 -15.97 -8.31 -1.72
CA VAL A 242 -15.22 -9.50 -1.34
C VAL A 242 -13.74 -9.25 -1.62
N VAL A 243 -12.90 -9.24 -0.60
CA VAL A 243 -11.45 -9.25 -0.76
C VAL A 243 -11.00 -10.70 -0.86
N ALA A 244 -10.60 -11.10 -2.05
CA ALA A 244 -10.09 -12.42 -2.38
C ALA A 244 -8.56 -12.40 -2.20
N ALA A 245 -8.10 -12.59 -0.97
CA ALA A 245 -6.70 -12.54 -0.60
C ALA A 245 -5.96 -13.79 -1.08
N ASP A 246 -4.65 -13.65 -1.30
CA ASP A 246 -3.75 -14.78 -1.48
C ASP A 246 -3.40 -15.39 -0.12
N ASP A 247 -3.08 -16.69 -0.07
CA ASP A 247 -2.74 -17.45 1.15
C ASP A 247 -1.34 -18.01 1.04
N ASP A 248 -0.35 -17.19 1.34
CA ASP A 248 1.07 -17.58 1.37
C ASP A 248 1.40 -18.40 2.63
N PHE A 249 0.66 -19.47 2.83
CA PHE A 249 0.72 -20.34 4.02
C PHE A 249 2.11 -20.90 4.36
N SER A 250 3.04 -20.89 3.41
CA SER A 250 4.43 -21.31 3.61
C SER A 250 5.31 -20.23 4.26
N ASN A 251 4.84 -18.99 4.31
CA ASN A 251 5.53 -17.89 4.94
C ASN A 251 5.01 -17.69 6.37
N GLU A 252 5.90 -17.54 7.32
CA GLU A 252 5.56 -17.25 8.74
C GLU A 252 4.65 -16.03 8.87
N HIS A 253 4.88 -15.03 8.00
CA HIS A 253 4.04 -13.84 7.88
C HIS A 253 3.27 -13.91 6.56
N ASN A 254 2.01 -14.31 6.63
CA ASN A 254 1.10 -14.36 5.48
C ASN A 254 0.61 -12.94 5.13
N ALA A 255 1.51 -12.12 4.56
CA ALA A 255 1.31 -10.70 4.33
C ALA A 255 0.10 -10.41 3.42
N GLY A 256 -0.16 -11.25 2.41
CA GLY A 256 -1.32 -11.13 1.53
C GLY A 256 -2.63 -11.30 2.29
N LEU A 257 -2.74 -12.35 3.08
CA LEU A 257 -3.94 -12.62 3.87
C LEU A 257 -4.19 -11.55 4.95
N GLU A 258 -3.15 -11.10 5.65
CA GLU A 258 -3.28 -10.05 6.67
C GLU A 258 -3.67 -8.70 6.05
N ALA A 259 -3.08 -8.32 4.93
CA ALA A 259 -3.47 -7.12 4.18
C ALA A 259 -4.91 -7.21 3.67
N GLY A 260 -5.32 -8.40 3.19
CA GLY A 260 -6.69 -8.67 2.75
C GLY A 260 -7.71 -8.54 3.88
N LYS A 261 -7.43 -9.11 5.06
CA LYS A 261 -8.27 -8.98 6.27
C LYS A 261 -8.41 -7.51 6.70
N ALA A 262 -7.28 -6.79 6.75
CA ALA A 262 -7.29 -5.37 7.12
C ALA A 262 -8.09 -4.53 6.13
N ALA A 263 -7.92 -4.75 4.83
CA ALA A 263 -8.66 -4.06 3.78
C ALA A 263 -10.17 -4.35 3.85
N ALA A 264 -10.55 -5.61 4.05
CA ALA A 264 -11.94 -6.01 4.17
C ALA A 264 -12.60 -5.40 5.40
N ALA A 265 -11.94 -5.46 6.56
CA ALA A 265 -12.42 -4.87 7.80
C ALA A 265 -12.65 -3.35 7.66
N ALA A 266 -11.72 -2.64 7.01
CA ALA A 266 -11.81 -1.18 6.84
C ALA A 266 -13.04 -0.72 6.04
N VAL A 267 -13.63 -1.58 5.21
CA VAL A 267 -14.75 -1.21 4.31
C VAL A 267 -16.01 -2.05 4.52
N GLY A 268 -16.07 -2.86 5.58
CA GLY A 268 -17.20 -3.74 5.83
C GLY A 268 -17.40 -4.77 4.70
N ALA A 269 -16.31 -5.41 4.29
CA ALA A 269 -16.29 -6.43 3.25
C ALA A 269 -16.01 -7.82 3.82
N ARG A 270 -16.21 -8.86 3.01
CA ARG A 270 -15.71 -10.21 3.33
C ARG A 270 -14.26 -10.33 2.91
N CYS A 271 -13.44 -11.03 3.70
CA CYS A 271 -12.14 -11.51 3.28
C CYS A 271 -12.18 -13.02 3.14
N VAL A 272 -11.73 -13.52 2.01
CA VAL A 272 -11.67 -14.96 1.71
C VAL A 272 -10.31 -15.31 1.13
N ALA A 273 -9.84 -16.50 1.45
CA ALA A 273 -8.63 -17.08 0.86
C ALA A 273 -8.96 -18.43 0.22
N PRO A 274 -8.13 -18.93 -0.72
CA PRO A 274 -8.36 -20.21 -1.36
C PRO A 274 -8.43 -21.34 -0.32
N SER A 275 -9.51 -22.12 -0.36
CA SER A 275 -9.69 -23.28 0.52
C SER A 275 -9.40 -24.57 -0.24
N TRP A 276 -8.53 -25.35 0.32
CA TRP A 276 -8.04 -26.60 -0.27
C TRP A 276 -8.57 -27.82 0.51
N PRO A 277 -8.89 -28.95 -0.16
CA PRO A 277 -9.16 -30.18 0.55
C PRO A 277 -8.00 -30.55 1.48
N PRO A 278 -8.30 -31.15 2.64
CA PRO A 278 -7.23 -31.59 3.54
C PRO A 278 -6.22 -32.48 2.84
N ASN A 279 -4.92 -32.22 3.07
CA ASN A 279 -3.80 -32.98 2.50
C ASN A 279 -3.72 -33.00 0.96
N HIS A 280 -4.29 -31.98 0.28
CA HIS A 280 -4.17 -31.90 -1.18
C HIS A 280 -2.70 -31.72 -1.59
N PRO A 281 -2.13 -32.58 -2.47
CA PRO A 281 -0.69 -32.62 -2.73
C PRO A 281 -0.16 -31.38 -3.48
N THR A 282 -1.04 -30.65 -4.19
CA THR A 282 -0.68 -29.49 -5.02
C THR A 282 -1.37 -28.21 -4.51
N ARG A 283 -1.34 -27.98 -3.21
CA ARG A 283 -1.88 -26.74 -2.63
C ARG A 283 -1.09 -25.52 -3.16
N GLY A 284 -1.79 -24.61 -3.82
CA GLY A 284 -1.27 -23.32 -4.27
C GLY A 284 -1.61 -22.19 -3.29
N THR A 285 -1.22 -20.97 -3.63
CA THR A 285 -1.38 -19.80 -2.77
C THR A 285 -2.47 -18.85 -3.24
N ASP A 286 -2.86 -18.90 -4.51
CA ASP A 286 -3.83 -17.94 -5.07
C ASP A 286 -5.07 -18.62 -5.70
N TRP A 287 -6.07 -17.84 -6.04
CA TRP A 287 -7.32 -18.33 -6.64
C TRP A 287 -7.15 -18.85 -8.07
N ASN A 288 -6.09 -18.45 -8.79
CA ASN A 288 -5.78 -19.02 -10.09
C ASN A 288 -5.15 -20.41 -9.94
N ASP A 289 -4.35 -20.66 -8.90
CA ASP A 289 -3.85 -21.99 -8.58
C ASP A 289 -5.02 -22.92 -8.21
N LEU A 290 -6.00 -22.43 -7.43
CA LEU A 290 -7.21 -23.18 -7.11
C LEU A 290 -8.02 -23.50 -8.38
N HIS A 291 -8.18 -22.51 -9.28
CA HIS A 291 -8.81 -22.71 -10.59
C HIS A 291 -8.10 -23.78 -11.43
N ALA A 292 -6.79 -23.67 -11.57
CA ALA A 292 -5.99 -24.61 -12.36
C ALA A 292 -6.05 -26.05 -11.84
N THR A 293 -6.25 -26.22 -10.53
CA THR A 293 -6.21 -27.52 -9.87
C THR A 293 -7.59 -28.14 -9.68
N LEU A 294 -8.58 -27.36 -9.25
CA LEU A 294 -9.91 -27.82 -8.84
C LEU A 294 -11.06 -27.25 -9.70
N GLY A 295 -10.76 -26.37 -10.65
CA GLY A 295 -11.72 -25.79 -11.57
C GLY A 295 -12.49 -24.58 -11.02
N LEU A 296 -13.29 -23.96 -11.90
CA LEU A 296 -14.04 -22.73 -11.61
C LEU A 296 -15.12 -22.89 -10.52
N GLU A 297 -15.73 -24.08 -10.42
CA GLU A 297 -16.74 -24.33 -9.39
C GLU A 297 -16.15 -24.30 -7.99
N ALA A 298 -14.91 -24.78 -7.79
CA ALA A 298 -14.22 -24.66 -6.51
C ALA A 298 -13.91 -23.21 -6.16
N VAL A 299 -13.47 -22.40 -7.13
CA VAL A 299 -13.28 -20.95 -6.96
C VAL A 299 -14.59 -20.27 -6.54
N LYS A 300 -15.69 -20.56 -7.25
CA LYS A 300 -17.01 -19.99 -6.95
C LYS A 300 -17.49 -20.38 -5.56
N ALA A 301 -17.40 -21.65 -5.19
CA ALA A 301 -17.80 -22.14 -3.88
C ALA A 301 -17.02 -21.48 -2.74
N GLY A 302 -15.69 -21.36 -2.87
CA GLY A 302 -14.82 -20.69 -1.90
C GLY A 302 -15.16 -19.21 -1.73
N LEU A 303 -15.43 -18.51 -2.82
CA LEU A 303 -15.79 -17.08 -2.78
C LEU A 303 -17.19 -16.84 -2.16
N MET A 304 -18.12 -17.77 -2.27
CA MET A 304 -19.48 -17.61 -1.75
C MET A 304 -19.65 -18.06 -0.29
N GLY A 305 -18.83 -18.99 0.19
CA GLY A 305 -19.02 -19.69 1.48
C GLY A 305 -18.59 -18.92 2.73
N ALA A 306 -17.85 -17.80 2.64
CA ALA A 306 -17.32 -17.12 3.81
C ALA A 306 -18.30 -16.10 4.43
N PRO A 307 -18.34 -15.97 5.79
CA PRO A 307 -19.18 -14.98 6.45
C PRO A 307 -18.70 -13.55 6.15
N MET A 308 -19.63 -12.59 6.16
CA MET A 308 -19.32 -11.16 6.12
C MET A 308 -18.51 -10.76 7.36
N MET A 309 -17.36 -10.12 7.17
CA MET A 309 -16.71 -9.41 8.27
C MET A 309 -17.58 -8.18 8.61
N ALA A 310 -17.89 -8.01 9.89
CA ALA A 310 -18.53 -6.77 10.32
C ALA A 310 -17.57 -5.61 9.96
N PRO A 311 -18.11 -4.49 9.40
CA PRO A 311 -17.32 -3.28 9.33
C PRO A 311 -16.79 -3.00 10.73
N PRO A 312 -15.59 -2.39 10.88
CA PRO A 312 -15.25 -1.79 12.15
C PRO A 312 -16.50 -0.96 12.49
N ARG A 313 -17.15 -1.25 13.59
CA ARG A 313 -18.19 -0.35 14.07
C ARG A 313 -17.51 1.01 14.04
N GLU A 314 -17.99 1.93 13.17
CA GLU A 314 -17.84 3.33 13.47
C GLU A 314 -18.20 3.35 14.93
N ALA A 315 -17.21 3.66 15.79
CA ALA A 315 -17.47 3.67 17.21
C ALA A 315 -18.78 4.42 17.29
N GLU A 316 -19.86 3.68 17.64
CA GLU A 316 -21.14 4.34 17.82
C GLU A 316 -20.74 5.52 18.66
N VAL A 317 -20.84 6.68 18.07
CA VAL A 317 -20.98 7.89 18.85
C VAL A 317 -22.33 7.60 19.51
N SER A 318 -22.28 6.73 20.53
CA SER A 318 -23.33 6.70 21.51
C SER A 318 -23.40 8.17 21.85
N GLU A 319 -24.53 8.78 21.58
CA GLU A 319 -24.88 10.02 22.25
C GLU A 319 -24.48 9.75 23.69
N LEU A 320 -23.23 10.14 24.02
CA LEU A 320 -22.78 10.15 25.38
C LEU A 320 -23.77 11.12 26.00
N GLU A 321 -24.73 10.55 26.73
CA GLU A 321 -25.55 11.35 27.63
C GLU A 321 -24.57 12.34 28.26
N PRO A 322 -24.87 13.62 28.29
CA PRO A 322 -23.94 14.61 28.81
C PRO A 322 -23.59 14.13 30.22
N VAL A 323 -22.39 13.55 30.37
CA VAL A 323 -21.85 13.19 31.66
C VAL A 323 -21.73 14.53 32.38
N GLU A 324 -22.63 14.77 33.29
CA GLU A 324 -22.58 15.93 34.19
C GLU A 324 -21.15 16.04 34.68
N ALA A 325 -20.53 17.18 34.45
CA ALA A 325 -19.12 17.44 34.74
C ALA A 325 -18.93 17.57 36.24
N SER A 326 -18.95 16.43 36.96
CA SER A 326 -18.79 16.38 38.39
C SER A 326 -17.35 16.14 38.90
N HIS A 327 -16.39 16.02 37.96
CA HIS A 327 -14.98 15.93 38.36
C HIS A 327 -14.12 16.87 37.53
N PRO A 328 -13.27 17.72 38.17
CA PRO A 328 -12.31 18.52 37.42
C PRO A 328 -11.36 17.58 36.69
N ARG A 329 -11.36 17.64 35.36
CA ARG A 329 -10.46 16.85 34.53
C ARG A 329 -9.02 17.27 34.84
N PRO A 330 -8.12 16.35 35.22
CA PRO A 330 -6.73 16.73 35.46
C PRO A 330 -6.11 17.20 34.15
N MET A 331 -5.84 18.48 33.99
CA MET A 331 -4.98 18.97 32.94
C MET A 331 -3.55 18.55 33.24
N LEU A 332 -3.06 17.56 32.51
CA LEU A 332 -1.68 17.08 32.63
C LEU A 332 -0.63 18.12 32.23
N HIS A 333 -1.03 19.12 31.43
CA HIS A 333 -0.22 20.28 31.03
C HIS A 333 -1.13 21.48 30.78
N PRO A 334 -0.70 22.71 31.13
CA PRO A 334 -1.41 23.90 30.73
C PRO A 334 -1.48 24.00 29.20
N MET A 335 -2.59 24.50 28.69
CA MET A 335 -2.70 24.76 27.26
C MET A 335 -1.62 25.75 26.82
N PRO A 336 -0.98 25.56 25.65
CA PRO A 336 -0.03 26.53 25.13
C PRO A 336 -0.67 27.90 24.92
N ASP A 337 0.12 28.97 25.03
CA ASP A 337 -0.35 30.31 24.75
C ASP A 337 -0.98 30.42 23.35
N GLY A 338 -2.13 31.06 23.28
CA GLY A 338 -2.86 31.20 22.02
C GLY A 338 -3.77 30.00 21.67
N TRP A 339 -4.01 29.11 22.59
CA TRP A 339 -4.97 28.03 22.47
C TRP A 339 -6.01 28.07 23.58
N LYS A 340 -7.24 27.70 23.30
CA LYS A 340 -8.30 27.49 24.30
C LYS A 340 -9.24 26.37 23.83
N GLU A 341 -9.94 25.78 24.79
CA GLU A 341 -11.12 24.97 24.50
C GLU A 341 -12.37 25.82 24.68
N GLU A 342 -13.28 25.75 23.72
CA GLU A 342 -14.57 26.40 23.79
C GLU A 342 -15.63 25.47 23.20
N ARG A 343 -16.66 25.13 23.99
CA ARG A 343 -17.77 24.24 23.60
C ARG A 343 -17.34 22.91 23.00
N GLY A 344 -16.28 22.30 23.54
CA GLY A 344 -15.74 21.03 23.05
C GLY A 344 -14.87 21.11 21.80
N HIS A 345 -14.49 22.32 21.37
CA HIS A 345 -13.60 22.56 20.24
C HIS A 345 -12.26 23.12 20.69
N LEU A 346 -11.19 22.63 20.11
CA LEU A 346 -9.86 23.20 20.29
C LEU A 346 -9.73 24.41 19.36
N MET A 347 -9.56 25.60 19.93
CA MET A 347 -9.51 26.88 19.24
C MET A 347 -8.09 27.44 19.27
N ARG A 348 -7.63 28.00 18.14
CA ARG A 348 -6.36 28.71 18.03
C ARG A 348 -6.60 30.21 17.80
N LYS A 349 -5.85 31.01 18.54
CA LYS A 349 -5.82 32.48 18.36
C LYS A 349 -5.14 32.84 17.06
N VAL A 350 -5.80 33.59 16.20
CA VAL A 350 -5.26 34.15 14.96
C VAL A 350 -5.36 35.66 15.05
N VAL A 351 -4.23 36.34 14.81
CA VAL A 351 -4.19 37.83 14.79
C VAL A 351 -4.03 38.26 13.35
N SER A 352 -5.00 39.04 12.85
CA SER A 352 -4.93 39.59 11.51
C SER A 352 -3.85 40.70 11.40
N ALA A 353 -3.44 41.03 10.19
CA ALA A 353 -2.48 42.12 9.93
C ALA A 353 -2.95 43.51 10.47
N LYS A 354 -4.24 43.64 10.77
CA LYS A 354 -4.83 44.85 11.38
C LYS A 354 -4.99 44.77 12.91
N GLY A 355 -4.39 43.75 13.54
CA GLY A 355 -4.41 43.56 14.99
C GLY A 355 -5.72 42.96 15.55
N LYS A 356 -6.70 42.61 14.71
CA LYS A 356 -7.92 41.93 15.17
C LYS A 356 -7.61 40.50 15.57
N VAL A 357 -8.08 40.12 16.75
CA VAL A 357 -7.94 38.75 17.30
C VAL A 357 -9.21 37.97 17.01
N ASP A 358 -9.05 36.85 16.30
CA ASP A 358 -10.11 35.87 16.06
C ASP A 358 -9.68 34.49 16.59
N TRP A 359 -10.65 33.68 17.01
CA TRP A 359 -10.42 32.31 17.44
C TRP A 359 -10.97 31.36 16.39
N VAL A 360 -10.11 30.51 15.84
CA VAL A 360 -10.44 29.59 14.73
C VAL A 360 -10.42 28.15 15.25
N PRO A 361 -11.47 27.34 15.02
CA PRO A 361 -11.47 25.94 15.39
C PRO A 361 -10.43 25.16 14.57
N VAL A 362 -9.62 24.36 15.26
CA VAL A 362 -8.54 23.57 14.65
C VAL A 362 -8.89 22.09 14.66
N CYS A 363 -9.67 21.64 15.63
CA CYS A 363 -10.09 20.26 15.76
C CYS A 363 -11.57 20.16 16.17
N TYR A 364 -12.24 19.18 15.60
CA TYR A 364 -13.66 18.96 15.76
C TYR A 364 -13.92 17.43 15.84
N PRO A 365 -14.30 16.86 16.99
CA PRO A 365 -14.28 17.41 18.36
C PRO A 365 -12.85 17.59 18.89
N ALA A 366 -12.72 18.27 20.03
CA ALA A 366 -11.43 18.42 20.71
C ALA A 366 -10.89 17.04 21.10
N ILE A 367 -9.67 16.71 20.64
CA ILE A 367 -9.01 15.46 20.98
C ILE A 367 -8.35 15.61 22.36
N TRP A 368 -8.82 14.84 23.32
CA TRP A 368 -8.22 14.79 24.64
C TRP A 368 -7.21 13.66 24.73
N VAL A 369 -6.00 13.98 25.15
CA VAL A 369 -4.98 13.00 25.47
C VAL A 369 -5.36 12.31 26.78
N LYS A 370 -5.80 11.06 26.70
CA LYS A 370 -6.14 10.24 27.88
C LYS A 370 -4.89 9.77 28.64
N GLY A 371 -3.76 9.68 27.96
CA GLY A 371 -2.50 9.26 28.53
C GLY A 371 -1.34 9.52 27.59
N ARG A 372 -0.14 9.47 28.12
CA ARG A 372 1.11 9.41 27.35
C ARG A 372 1.80 8.12 27.70
N ALA A 373 2.12 7.33 26.70
CA ALA A 373 3.01 6.19 26.84
C ALA A 373 4.36 6.57 26.22
N VAL A 374 5.43 6.19 26.86
CA VAL A 374 6.80 6.33 26.32
C VAL A 374 7.31 4.93 26.07
N SER A 375 7.76 4.67 24.87
CA SER A 375 8.47 3.43 24.60
C SER A 375 9.78 3.41 25.39
N LEU A 376 9.97 2.41 26.21
CA LEU A 376 11.22 2.23 26.96
C LEU A 376 12.41 1.86 26.07
N GLU A 377 12.13 1.36 24.85
CA GLU A 377 13.18 0.98 23.89
C GLU A 377 13.59 2.12 22.96
N THR A 378 12.63 2.94 22.52
CA THR A 378 12.88 3.98 21.51
C THR A 378 12.78 5.40 22.06
N GLY A 379 12.22 5.60 23.23
CA GLY A 379 11.94 6.92 23.80
C GLY A 379 10.80 7.67 23.09
N ASP A 380 10.09 7.03 22.18
CA ASP A 380 8.98 7.65 21.46
C ASP A 380 7.77 7.88 22.34
N HIS A 381 7.14 9.04 22.19
CA HIS A 381 5.92 9.39 22.90
C HIS A 381 4.69 9.04 22.08
N PHE A 382 3.79 8.26 22.67
CA PHE A 382 2.48 7.93 22.09
C PHE A 382 1.39 8.73 22.80
N VAL A 383 0.42 9.17 22.02
CA VAL A 383 -0.79 9.84 22.51
C VAL A 383 -1.94 8.85 22.40
N THR A 384 -2.58 8.53 23.51
CA THR A 384 -3.75 7.64 23.56
C THR A 384 -5.02 8.40 23.93
#